data_ba46fe68a67915ffdac4455ae110553e
#
_entry.id   ba46fe68a67915ffdac4455ae110553e
#
_cell.length_a   1.000
_cell.length_b   1.000
_cell.length_c   1.000
_cell.angle_alpha   90.00
_cell.angle_beta   90.00
_cell.angle_gamma   90.00
#
_symmetry.space_group_name_H-M   'P 1'
#
loop_
_entity.id
_entity.type
_entity.pdbx_description
1 polymer ?
#
loop_
_entity_poly.entity_id
_entity_poly.type
_entity_poly.pdbx_seq_one_letter_code
_entity_poly.pdbx_strand_id
1 'polypeptide(L)'
;MIPYMNLNEQVDADFTRARRRARLRAVMARIRREHAPNQLLSFDDVRREHAANNRLYRGTRVVGVEEIVGSVGRWRDFDRSFLPAKASVGQRWKRIDRAFQRGEELPPVELYKLEEAYFVVDGHHRVSVARYHDVPTLEAAVAEFHPKRLAGPAPATAKSRLAA
;
A
#
# COMPACT_ATOMS: atom_id res chain seq x y z
N MET A 1 -28.24 -14.21 20.48
CA MET A 1 -27.72 -15.17 19.47
C MET A 1 -27.12 -14.33 18.31
N ILE A 2 -25.81 -14.23 18.19
CA ILE A 2 -25.17 -13.52 17.06
C ILE A 2 -25.27 -14.48 15.88
N PRO A 3 -25.92 -14.11 14.75
CA PRO A 3 -25.98 -14.98 13.59
C PRO A 3 -24.55 -15.30 13.13
N TYR A 4 -24.24 -16.57 12.99
CA TYR A 4 -22.98 -17.03 12.40
C TYR A 4 -22.93 -16.55 10.94
N MET A 5 -22.23 -15.44 10.69
CA MET A 5 -21.95 -15.01 9.32
C MET A 5 -21.06 -16.06 8.67
N ASN A 6 -21.44 -16.54 7.49
CA ASN A 6 -20.54 -17.39 6.73
C ASN A 6 -19.33 -16.58 6.20
N LEU A 7 -18.24 -17.27 5.87
CA LEU A 7 -17.01 -16.63 5.45
C LEU A 7 -17.20 -15.68 4.25
N ASN A 8 -18.09 -16.02 3.31
CA ASN A 8 -18.33 -15.16 2.15
C ASN A 8 -19.03 -13.86 2.54
N GLU A 9 -20.01 -13.94 3.42
CA GLU A 9 -20.70 -12.76 3.97
C GLU A 9 -19.74 -11.87 4.76
N GLN A 10 -18.83 -12.47 5.52
CA GLN A 10 -17.80 -11.75 6.26
C GLN A 10 -16.86 -11.00 5.33
N VAL A 11 -16.32 -11.66 4.31
CA VAL A 11 -15.44 -11.05 3.30
C VAL A 11 -16.14 -9.91 2.54
N ASP A 12 -17.42 -10.07 2.22
CA ASP A 12 -18.23 -9.02 1.58
C ASP A 12 -18.43 -7.81 2.49
N ALA A 13 -18.69 -8.07 3.76
CA ALA A 13 -18.80 -7.03 4.77
C ALA A 13 -17.47 -6.31 5.00
N ASP A 14 -16.34 -7.03 5.02
CA ASP A 14 -15.02 -6.47 5.20
C ASP A 14 -14.63 -5.55 4.04
N PHE A 15 -14.86 -5.98 2.80
CA PHE A 15 -14.64 -5.12 1.64
C PHE A 15 -15.50 -3.86 1.68
N THR A 16 -16.78 -3.99 2.07
CA THR A 16 -17.68 -2.84 2.21
C THR A 16 -17.19 -1.87 3.27
N ARG A 17 -16.73 -2.38 4.43
CA ARG A 17 -16.15 -1.57 5.51
C ARG A 17 -14.85 -0.89 5.08
N ALA A 18 -13.95 -1.61 4.40
CA ALA A 18 -12.70 -1.07 3.89
C ALA A 18 -12.96 0.10 2.93
N ARG A 19 -13.89 -0.06 1.98
CA ARG A 19 -14.29 1.02 1.07
C ARG A 19 -14.96 2.19 1.77
N ARG A 20 -15.80 1.93 2.77
CA ARG A 20 -16.42 3.00 3.57
C ARG A 20 -15.36 3.82 4.30
N ARG A 21 -14.36 3.16 4.90
CA ARG A 21 -13.21 3.85 5.55
C ARG A 21 -12.45 4.72 4.56
N ALA A 22 -12.13 4.21 3.36
CA ALA A 22 -11.45 4.99 2.32
C ALA A 22 -12.26 6.23 1.88
N ARG A 23 -13.59 6.08 1.69
CA ARG A 23 -14.47 7.19 1.33
C ARG A 23 -14.55 8.26 2.43
N LEU A 24 -14.69 7.84 3.68
CA LEU A 24 -14.73 8.77 4.81
C LEU A 24 -13.43 9.58 4.91
N ARG A 25 -12.27 8.93 4.73
CA ARG A 25 -10.97 9.61 4.70
C ARG A 25 -10.88 10.62 3.55
N ALA A 26 -11.36 10.26 2.36
CA ALA A 26 -11.37 11.18 1.23
C ALA A 26 -12.25 12.41 1.49
N VAL A 27 -13.41 12.25 2.13
CA VAL A 27 -14.28 13.36 2.52
C VAL A 27 -13.62 14.22 3.59
N MET A 28 -13.03 13.60 4.62
CA MET A 28 -12.33 14.33 5.68
C MET A 28 -11.12 15.12 5.18
N ALA A 29 -10.35 14.54 4.25
CA ALA A 29 -9.22 15.24 3.62
C ALA A 29 -9.69 16.48 2.85
N ARG A 30 -10.85 16.40 2.17
CA ARG A 30 -11.46 17.58 1.51
C ARG A 30 -11.89 18.65 2.51
N ILE A 31 -12.55 18.26 3.60
CA ILE A 31 -13.02 19.19 4.64
C ILE A 31 -11.83 19.89 5.29
N ARG A 32 -10.76 19.17 5.57
CA ARG A 32 -9.52 19.70 6.18
C ARG A 32 -8.67 20.49 5.19
N ARG A 33 -9.07 20.58 3.91
CA ARG A 33 -8.29 21.24 2.84
C ARG A 33 -6.84 20.73 2.77
N GLU A 34 -6.66 19.43 2.99
CA GLU A 34 -5.34 18.80 2.84
C GLU A 34 -4.86 18.98 1.39
N HIS A 35 -3.67 19.57 1.25
CA HIS A 35 -3.08 19.82 -0.07
C HIS A 35 -2.54 18.54 -0.72
N ALA A 36 -2.22 17.53 0.10
CA ALA A 36 -1.75 16.25 -0.41
C ALA A 36 -2.94 15.38 -0.86
N PRO A 37 -2.89 14.78 -2.05
CA PRO A 37 -3.94 13.89 -2.52
C PRO A 37 -4.04 12.65 -1.62
N ASN A 38 -5.28 12.23 -1.30
CA ASN A 38 -5.54 11.00 -0.53
C ASN A 38 -5.36 9.74 -1.41
N GLN A 39 -4.17 9.57 -1.96
CA GLN A 39 -3.78 8.46 -2.81
C GLN A 39 -2.34 8.02 -2.50
N LEU A 40 -1.97 6.84 -2.97
CA LEU A 40 -0.61 6.33 -2.83
C LEU A 40 0.39 7.21 -3.60
N LEU A 41 1.63 7.23 -3.14
CA LEU A 41 2.71 7.86 -3.90
C LEU A 41 2.99 7.08 -5.18
N SER A 42 3.25 7.80 -6.27
CA SER A 42 3.74 7.22 -7.51
C SER A 42 5.25 6.99 -7.40
N PHE A 43 5.67 5.72 -7.58
CA PHE A 43 7.10 5.39 -7.57
C PHE A 43 7.88 6.16 -8.64
N ASP A 44 7.32 6.28 -9.85
CA ASP A 44 8.01 6.94 -10.96
C ASP A 44 8.25 8.43 -10.69
N ASP A 45 7.34 9.08 -9.98
CA ASP A 45 7.50 10.50 -9.61
C ASP A 45 8.61 10.65 -8.56
N VAL A 46 8.56 9.84 -7.50
CA VAL A 46 9.58 9.87 -6.44
C VAL A 46 10.96 9.46 -6.99
N ARG A 47 11.02 8.42 -7.84
CA ARG A 47 12.25 7.99 -8.47
C ARG A 47 12.90 9.09 -9.33
N ARG A 48 12.09 9.82 -10.10
CA ARG A 48 12.58 10.95 -10.91
C ARG A 48 13.14 12.08 -10.07
N GLU A 49 12.46 12.44 -9.00
CA GLU A 49 12.91 13.47 -8.07
C GLU A 49 14.24 13.14 -7.40
N HIS A 50 14.47 11.86 -7.09
CA HIS A 50 15.71 11.39 -6.46
C HIS A 50 16.81 10.98 -7.45
N ALA A 51 16.53 11.06 -8.77
CA ALA A 51 17.43 10.57 -9.82
C ALA A 51 17.94 9.14 -9.57
N ALA A 52 17.08 8.26 -9.01
CA ALA A 52 17.43 6.92 -8.57
C ALA A 52 17.33 5.93 -9.72
N ASN A 53 18.46 5.55 -10.30
CA ASN A 53 18.52 4.69 -11.48
C ASN A 53 19.15 3.33 -11.22
N ASN A 54 19.99 3.19 -10.19
CA ASN A 54 20.65 1.94 -9.87
C ASN A 54 19.73 1.04 -9.05
N ARG A 55 19.37 -0.11 -9.60
CA ARG A 55 18.53 -1.11 -8.95
C ARG A 55 19.36 -2.30 -8.49
N LEU A 56 19.24 -2.67 -7.23
CA LEU A 56 19.90 -3.83 -6.64
C LEU A 56 18.85 -4.74 -5.98
N TYR A 57 18.83 -6.02 -6.36
CA TYR A 57 17.97 -7.02 -5.73
C TYR A 57 18.49 -7.38 -4.34
N ARG A 58 17.62 -7.32 -3.33
CA ARG A 58 17.94 -7.56 -1.91
C ARG A 58 17.40 -8.87 -1.35
N GLY A 59 16.77 -9.69 -2.20
CA GLY A 59 16.16 -10.95 -1.79
C GLY A 59 14.83 -10.76 -1.07
N THR A 60 14.35 -11.84 -0.47
CA THR A 60 13.11 -11.84 0.33
C THR A 60 13.43 -11.47 1.76
N ARG A 61 12.60 -10.60 2.34
CA ARG A 61 12.72 -10.13 3.72
C ARG A 61 11.36 -9.75 4.31
N VAL A 62 11.30 -9.66 5.62
CA VAL A 62 10.14 -9.13 6.33
C VAL A 62 10.19 -7.60 6.29
N VAL A 63 9.08 -6.98 5.90
CA VAL A 63 8.92 -5.52 5.77
C VAL A 63 7.74 -5.05 6.59
N GLY A 64 7.88 -3.94 7.31
CA GLY A 64 6.78 -3.28 8.00
C GLY A 64 5.72 -2.79 7.02
N VAL A 65 4.46 -3.17 7.22
CA VAL A 65 3.37 -2.78 6.32
C VAL A 65 3.21 -1.25 6.27
N GLU A 66 3.52 -0.56 7.37
CA GLU A 66 3.46 0.90 7.44
C GLU A 66 4.55 1.62 6.64
N GLU A 67 5.63 0.94 6.32
CA GLU A 67 6.72 1.49 5.49
C GLU A 67 6.36 1.49 4.00
N ILE A 68 5.28 0.78 3.63
CA ILE A 68 4.79 0.71 2.25
C ILE A 68 3.87 1.91 1.99
N VAL A 69 4.35 2.87 1.22
CA VAL A 69 3.69 4.19 1.06
C VAL A 69 3.20 4.47 -0.35
N GLY A 70 3.59 3.64 -1.32
CA GLY A 70 3.31 3.95 -2.71
C GLY A 70 3.21 2.72 -3.61
N SER A 71 3.10 2.95 -4.89
CA SER A 71 2.87 1.94 -5.90
C SER A 71 3.55 2.26 -7.22
N VAL A 72 3.93 1.21 -7.93
CA VAL A 72 4.33 1.25 -9.33
C VAL A 72 3.08 1.00 -10.18
N GLY A 73 2.43 2.05 -10.68
CA GLY A 73 1.35 1.96 -11.66
C GLY A 73 -0.10 1.86 -11.12
N ARG A 74 -0.36 1.46 -9.87
CA ARG A 74 -1.74 1.32 -9.32
C ARG A 74 -2.07 2.28 -8.19
N TRP A 75 -1.38 3.39 -8.13
CA TRP A 75 -1.48 4.38 -7.06
C TRP A 75 -2.86 5.06 -6.93
N ARG A 76 -3.74 4.94 -7.93
CA ARG A 76 -5.12 5.46 -7.92
C ARG A 76 -6.19 4.45 -7.49
N ASP A 77 -5.83 3.18 -7.33
CA ASP A 77 -6.80 2.12 -7.02
C ASP A 77 -7.07 2.00 -5.51
N PHE A 78 -6.14 2.52 -4.72
CA PHE A 78 -6.17 2.51 -3.26
C PHE A 78 -5.95 3.93 -2.72
N ASP A 79 -6.45 4.19 -1.51
CA ASP A 79 -6.14 5.42 -0.80
C ASP A 79 -4.73 5.36 -0.19
N ARG A 80 -4.26 6.46 0.40
CA ARG A 80 -2.91 6.53 1.03
C ARG A 80 -2.70 5.54 2.19
N SER A 81 -3.76 4.93 2.69
CA SER A 81 -3.69 3.86 3.70
C SER A 81 -3.86 2.47 3.09
N PHE A 82 -3.72 2.32 1.78
CA PHE A 82 -3.95 1.09 1.03
C PHE A 82 -5.37 0.51 1.14
N LEU A 83 -6.36 1.28 1.57
CA LEU A 83 -7.75 0.83 1.51
C LEU A 83 -8.34 1.00 0.11
N PRO A 84 -9.27 0.12 -0.32
CA PRO A 84 -9.82 0.13 -1.67
C PRO A 84 -10.55 1.44 -1.98
N ALA A 85 -10.03 2.26 -2.88
CA ALA A 85 -10.69 3.47 -3.36
C ALA A 85 -11.72 3.17 -4.45
N LYS A 86 -11.48 2.15 -5.29
CA LYS A 86 -12.35 1.76 -6.40
C LYS A 86 -13.10 0.46 -6.14
N ALA A 87 -14.34 0.37 -6.66
CA ALA A 87 -15.13 -0.88 -6.60
C ALA A 87 -14.53 -2.00 -7.45
N SER A 88 -13.87 -1.65 -8.54
CA SER A 88 -13.30 -2.60 -9.51
C SER A 88 -12.23 -3.54 -8.94
N VAL A 89 -11.62 -3.16 -7.81
CA VAL A 89 -10.64 -4.04 -7.14
C VAL A 89 -11.28 -5.14 -6.28
N GLY A 90 -12.62 -5.11 -6.13
CA GLY A 90 -13.34 -5.90 -5.14
C GLY A 90 -13.18 -7.40 -5.26
N GLN A 91 -13.28 -7.98 -6.46
CA GLN A 91 -13.18 -9.43 -6.62
C GLN A 91 -11.82 -9.98 -6.18
N ARG A 92 -10.72 -9.33 -6.58
CA ARG A 92 -9.37 -9.72 -6.15
C ARG A 92 -9.16 -9.50 -4.67
N TRP A 93 -9.61 -8.36 -4.16
CA TRP A 93 -9.49 -8.03 -2.74
C TRP A 93 -10.19 -9.08 -1.88
N LYS A 94 -11.43 -9.42 -2.17
CA LYS A 94 -12.23 -10.45 -1.47
C LYS A 94 -11.61 -11.85 -1.55
N ARG A 95 -10.97 -12.19 -2.69
CA ARG A 95 -10.26 -13.46 -2.81
C ARG A 95 -9.06 -13.52 -1.87
N ILE A 96 -8.28 -12.46 -1.78
CA ILE A 96 -7.12 -12.39 -0.87
C ILE A 96 -7.59 -12.37 0.59
N ASP A 97 -8.63 -11.62 0.91
CA ASP A 97 -9.20 -11.57 2.25
C ASP A 97 -9.70 -12.96 2.71
N ARG A 98 -10.37 -13.70 1.83
CA ARG A 98 -10.80 -15.08 2.10
C ARG A 98 -9.62 -16.00 2.38
N ALA A 99 -8.57 -15.93 1.58
CA ALA A 99 -7.35 -16.72 1.78
C ALA A 99 -6.68 -16.36 3.12
N PHE A 100 -6.59 -15.08 3.43
CA PHE A 100 -6.06 -14.58 4.70
C PHE A 100 -6.87 -15.12 5.90
N GLN A 101 -8.21 -15.04 5.87
CA GLN A 101 -9.08 -15.52 6.97
C GLN A 101 -9.05 -17.04 7.13
N ARG A 102 -8.69 -17.79 6.07
CA ARG A 102 -8.46 -19.23 6.14
C ARG A 102 -7.06 -19.61 6.65
N GLY A 103 -6.18 -18.65 6.87
CA GLY A 103 -4.79 -18.90 7.21
C GLY A 103 -3.99 -19.52 6.06
N GLU A 104 -4.42 -19.32 4.82
CA GLU A 104 -3.70 -19.80 3.65
C GLU A 104 -2.40 -19.00 3.49
N GLU A 105 -1.30 -19.70 3.18
CA GLU A 105 -0.03 -19.06 2.90
C GLU A 105 -0.11 -18.25 1.60
N LEU A 106 0.17 -16.95 1.70
CA LEU A 106 0.18 -16.05 0.55
C LEU A 106 1.62 -15.82 0.09
N PRO A 107 1.89 -15.81 -1.21
CA PRO A 107 3.25 -15.57 -1.70
C PRO A 107 3.76 -14.18 -1.30
N PRO A 108 5.09 -13.98 -1.16
CA PRO A 108 5.67 -12.68 -0.86
C PRO A 108 5.20 -11.61 -1.83
N VAL A 109 5.01 -10.37 -1.35
CA VAL A 109 4.74 -9.21 -2.20
C VAL A 109 6.04 -8.76 -2.88
N GLU A 110 5.94 -8.08 -4.01
CA GLU A 110 7.11 -7.49 -4.67
C GLU A 110 7.15 -5.99 -4.40
N LEU A 111 8.29 -5.51 -3.89
CA LEU A 111 8.47 -4.12 -3.49
C LEU A 111 9.73 -3.51 -4.12
N TYR A 112 9.62 -2.25 -4.51
CA TYR A 112 10.77 -1.38 -4.70
C TYR A 112 11.01 -0.57 -3.43
N LYS A 113 12.27 -0.50 -2.99
CA LYS A 113 12.72 0.35 -1.90
C LYS A 113 13.45 1.55 -2.48
N LEU A 114 13.10 2.74 -2.01
CA LEU A 114 13.83 3.97 -2.28
C LEU A 114 13.97 4.72 -0.95
N GLU A 115 15.19 4.90 -0.49
CA GLU A 115 15.49 5.36 0.87
C GLU A 115 14.79 4.48 1.93
N GLU A 116 13.96 5.07 2.79
CA GLU A 116 13.22 4.37 3.84
C GLU A 116 11.76 4.02 3.44
N ALA A 117 11.41 4.19 2.17
CA ALA A 117 10.05 4.00 1.68
C ALA A 117 9.95 2.82 0.73
N TYR A 118 8.85 2.07 0.82
CA TYR A 118 8.56 0.95 -0.07
C TYR A 118 7.36 1.25 -0.97
N PHE A 119 7.45 0.74 -2.21
CA PHE A 119 6.45 0.91 -3.26
C PHE A 119 6.08 -0.44 -3.84
N VAL A 120 4.77 -0.74 -3.89
CA VAL A 120 4.29 -2.04 -4.37
C VAL A 120 4.45 -2.16 -5.88
N VAL A 121 5.12 -3.22 -6.32
CA VAL A 121 5.20 -3.66 -7.72
C VAL A 121 4.10 -4.68 -7.98
N ASP A 122 4.06 -5.76 -7.17
CA ASP A 122 2.98 -6.75 -7.16
C ASP A 122 2.53 -7.06 -5.73
N GLY A 123 1.26 -7.46 -5.60
CA GLY A 123 0.65 -7.79 -4.32
C GLY A 123 -0.15 -6.65 -3.67
N HIS A 124 -0.59 -5.65 -4.42
CA HIS A 124 -1.39 -4.52 -3.91
C HIS A 124 -2.58 -4.96 -3.05
N HIS A 125 -3.28 -6.02 -3.45
CA HIS A 125 -4.42 -6.55 -2.68
C HIS A 125 -3.97 -7.21 -1.38
N ARG A 126 -2.80 -7.88 -1.36
CA ARG A 126 -2.21 -8.46 -0.15
C ARG A 126 -1.85 -7.38 0.86
N VAL A 127 -1.20 -6.32 0.40
CA VAL A 127 -0.89 -5.14 1.23
C VAL A 127 -2.18 -4.48 1.74
N SER A 128 -3.19 -4.32 0.88
CA SER A 128 -4.48 -3.73 1.27
C SER A 128 -5.22 -4.55 2.33
N VAL A 129 -5.27 -5.88 2.19
CA VAL A 129 -5.87 -6.77 3.19
C VAL A 129 -5.08 -6.73 4.49
N ALA A 130 -3.74 -6.76 4.42
CA ALA A 130 -2.88 -6.64 5.60
C ALA A 130 -3.13 -5.33 6.36
N ARG A 131 -3.26 -4.20 5.65
CA ARG A 131 -3.63 -2.91 6.24
C ARG A 131 -5.01 -2.91 6.88
N TYR A 132 -5.97 -3.57 6.25
CA TYR A 132 -7.33 -3.64 6.78
C TYR A 132 -7.39 -4.42 8.08
N HIS A 133 -6.62 -5.51 8.19
CA HIS A 133 -6.54 -6.38 9.37
C HIS A 133 -5.43 -5.99 10.37
N ASP A 134 -4.81 -4.83 10.19
CA ASP A 134 -3.76 -4.31 11.07
C ASP A 134 -2.56 -5.28 11.23
N VAL A 135 -2.23 -6.02 10.16
CA VAL A 135 -1.05 -6.91 10.12
C VAL A 135 0.22 -6.05 10.13
N PRO A 136 1.16 -6.27 11.05
CA PRO A 136 2.30 -5.39 11.22
C PRO A 136 3.37 -5.55 10.14
N THR A 137 3.55 -6.76 9.62
CA THR A 137 4.64 -7.09 8.68
C THR A 137 4.18 -8.03 7.58
N LEU A 138 4.86 -7.99 6.43
CA LEU A 138 4.69 -8.92 5.31
C LEU A 138 6.04 -9.41 4.80
N GLU A 139 6.06 -10.63 4.26
CA GLU A 139 7.19 -11.08 3.45
C GLU A 139 7.17 -10.39 2.09
N ALA A 140 8.34 -9.90 1.67
CA ALA A 140 8.49 -9.16 0.44
C ALA A 140 9.80 -9.51 -0.29
N ALA A 141 9.71 -9.71 -1.59
CA ALA A 141 10.86 -9.67 -2.49
C ALA A 141 11.21 -8.21 -2.80
N VAL A 142 12.37 -7.76 -2.39
CA VAL A 142 12.75 -6.35 -2.43
C VAL A 142 13.84 -6.07 -3.45
N ALA A 143 13.61 -5.07 -4.31
CA ALA A 143 14.64 -4.44 -5.12
C ALA A 143 14.83 -2.98 -4.66
N GLU A 144 16.05 -2.61 -4.32
CA GLU A 144 16.39 -1.29 -3.79
C GLU A 144 16.93 -0.39 -4.88
N PHE A 145 16.45 0.83 -4.92
CA PHE A 145 16.93 1.89 -5.80
C PHE A 145 17.76 2.89 -5.00
N HIS A 146 18.95 3.19 -5.52
CA HIS A 146 19.85 4.15 -4.90
C HIS A 146 19.77 5.49 -5.63
N PRO A 147 19.55 6.60 -4.90
CA PRO A 147 19.64 7.93 -5.46
C PRO A 147 21.03 8.15 -6.05
N LYS A 148 21.10 8.81 -7.20
CA LYS A 148 22.37 9.32 -7.67
C LYS A 148 22.79 10.41 -6.68
N ARG A 149 23.92 10.24 -5.99
CA ARG A 149 24.50 11.30 -5.13
C ARG A 149 24.77 12.53 -6.01
N LEU A 150 23.84 13.48 -5.99
CA LEU A 150 24.09 14.82 -6.48
C LEU A 150 24.72 15.59 -5.30
N ALA A 151 25.80 16.33 -5.58
CA ALA A 151 26.36 17.28 -4.61
C ALA A 151 25.37 18.43 -4.43
N GLY A 152 24.41 18.29 -3.51
CA GLY A 152 23.36 19.26 -3.22
C GLY A 152 22.54 18.84 -2.00
N PRO A 153 21.69 19.72 -1.44
CA PRO A 153 20.82 19.38 -0.31
C PRO A 153 19.92 18.19 -0.68
N ALA A 154 19.79 17.23 0.24
CA ALA A 154 18.98 16.03 0.04
C ALA A 154 17.51 16.43 -0.22
N PRO A 155 16.84 15.85 -1.23
CA PRO A 155 15.41 16.04 -1.42
C PRO A 155 14.63 15.47 -0.22
N ALA A 156 13.44 16.03 0.07
CA ALA A 156 12.59 15.56 1.15
C ALA A 156 12.27 14.06 1.00
N THR A 157 12.39 13.30 2.10
CA THR A 157 12.13 11.85 2.08
C THR A 157 10.67 11.56 1.74
N ALA A 158 10.41 10.40 1.11
CA ALA A 158 9.06 10.00 0.74
C ALA A 158 8.10 9.94 1.95
N LYS A 159 8.60 9.66 3.15
CA LYS A 159 7.83 9.69 4.40
C LYS A 159 7.39 11.09 4.81
N SER A 160 8.19 12.13 4.56
CA SER A 160 7.83 13.51 4.92
C SER A 160 6.65 14.06 4.10
N ARG A 161 6.37 13.49 2.93
CA ARG A 161 5.21 13.85 2.10
C ARG A 161 3.88 13.28 2.60
N LEU A 162 3.92 12.25 3.45
CA LEU A 162 2.73 11.66 4.07
C LEU A 162 2.33 12.35 5.36
N ALA A 163 3.24 13.12 5.96
CA ALA A 163 3.01 13.86 7.21
C ALA A 163 2.52 15.31 6.99
N ALA A 164 2.57 15.80 5.75
CA ALA A 164 2.06 17.12 5.36
C ALA A 164 0.69 17.01 4.72
#